data_fac1be6dbcdb91010a90ec810fbd0715
#
_entry.id   fac1be6dbcdb91010a90ec810fbd0715
#
_cell.length_a   1.000
_cell.length_b   1.000
_cell.length_c   1.000
_cell.angle_alpha   90.00
_cell.angle_beta   90.00
_cell.angle_gamma   90.00
#
_symmetry.space_group_name_H-M   'P 1'
#
loop_
_entity.id
_entity.type
_entity.pdbx_description
1 polymer ?
#
loop_
_entity_poly.entity_id
_entity_poly.type
_entity_poly.pdbx_seq_one_letter_code
_entity_poly.pdbx_strand_id
1 'polypeptide(L)'
;MSNPEERLVEINHLKKYFHVNKGLLHAVDDVSFYINKGETLGLVGESGCGKSTTGRTIIRLLEADSGEVNFHGENVLGFNKSQMKTFREHVQMVFQDPYSCLNPRLSVFELIAEPLTNMEEYRRDKKKLDARVRELMDVVGL
;
A
#
# COMPACT_ATOMS: atom_id res chain seq x y z
N MET A 1 14.90 -23.70 3.94
CA MET A 1 14.51 -22.95 2.73
C MET A 1 13.01 -22.92 2.71
N SER A 2 12.39 -21.74 2.79
CA SER A 2 10.93 -21.59 2.77
C SER A 2 10.40 -22.04 1.40
N ASN A 3 9.25 -22.74 1.42
CA ASN A 3 8.58 -23.18 0.20
C ASN A 3 8.15 -21.93 -0.61
N PRO A 4 8.49 -21.81 -1.89
CA PRO A 4 8.04 -20.70 -2.75
C PRO A 4 6.51 -20.52 -2.78
N GLU A 5 5.74 -21.59 -2.55
CA GLU A 5 4.27 -21.56 -2.49
C GLU A 5 3.71 -20.81 -1.25
N GLU A 6 4.54 -20.52 -0.24
CA GLU A 6 4.14 -19.79 0.96
C GLU A 6 4.43 -18.28 0.87
N ARG A 7 5.14 -17.82 -0.16
CA ARG A 7 5.47 -16.40 -0.32
C ARG A 7 4.23 -15.58 -0.71
N LEU A 8 3.84 -14.69 0.19
CA LEU A 8 2.75 -13.74 -0.08
C LEU A 8 3.23 -12.56 -0.93
N VAL A 9 4.39 -12.01 -0.55
CA VAL A 9 5.04 -10.91 -1.26
C VAL A 9 6.51 -11.28 -1.50
N GLU A 10 7.00 -11.06 -2.70
CA GLU A 10 8.41 -11.26 -3.05
C GLU A 10 8.92 -10.04 -3.81
N ILE A 11 10.01 -9.47 -3.32
CA ILE A 11 10.68 -8.32 -3.89
C ILE A 11 12.03 -8.77 -4.45
N ASN A 12 12.30 -8.48 -5.72
CA ASN A 12 13.51 -8.86 -6.41
C ASN A 12 14.20 -7.65 -7.03
N HIS A 13 15.42 -7.36 -6.58
CA HIS A 13 16.28 -6.31 -7.14
C HIS A 13 15.59 -4.95 -7.29
N LEU A 14 14.74 -4.59 -6.32
CA LEU A 14 13.94 -3.37 -6.36
C LEU A 14 14.84 -2.15 -6.29
N LYS A 15 14.62 -1.19 -7.20
CA LYS A 15 15.33 0.09 -7.24
C LYS A 15 14.35 1.25 -7.35
N LYS A 16 14.63 2.30 -6.58
CA LYS A 16 13.93 3.59 -6.67
C LYS A 16 14.88 4.75 -6.47
N TYR A 17 14.99 5.58 -7.49
CA TYR A 17 15.87 6.73 -7.54
C TYR A 17 15.08 8.02 -7.72
N PHE A 18 15.61 9.12 -7.20
CA PHE A 18 15.03 10.45 -7.36
C PHE A 18 16.05 11.40 -7.97
N HIS A 19 15.62 12.16 -8.97
CA HIS A 19 16.42 13.27 -9.49
C HIS A 19 16.42 14.42 -8.48
N VAL A 20 17.59 14.83 -8.06
CA VAL A 20 17.83 15.96 -7.15
C VAL A 20 18.79 16.95 -7.78
N ASN A 21 18.87 18.18 -7.24
CA ASN A 21 19.70 19.24 -7.82
C ASN A 21 21.18 18.88 -8.01
N LYS A 22 21.69 17.91 -7.25
CA LYS A 22 23.10 17.47 -7.30
C LYS A 22 23.31 16.09 -7.94
N GLY A 23 22.33 15.56 -8.64
CA GLY A 23 22.43 14.26 -9.31
C GLY A 23 21.28 13.31 -9.03
N LEU A 24 21.58 12.03 -8.85
CA LEU A 24 20.60 10.96 -8.61
C LEU A 24 20.72 10.45 -7.18
N LEU A 25 19.63 10.53 -6.43
CA LEU A 25 19.53 9.96 -5.09
C LEU A 25 19.04 8.51 -5.20
N HIS A 26 19.85 7.56 -4.83
CA HIS A 26 19.51 6.13 -4.74
C HIS A 26 18.78 5.88 -3.42
N ALA A 27 17.47 6.05 -3.41
CA ALA A 27 16.66 5.90 -2.19
C ALA A 27 16.37 4.43 -1.85
N VAL A 28 16.25 3.59 -2.87
CA VAL A 28 16.21 2.11 -2.76
C VAL A 28 17.13 1.60 -3.84
N ASP A 29 18.10 0.78 -3.47
CA ASP A 29 19.10 0.27 -4.43
C ASP A 29 19.34 -1.22 -4.21
N ASP A 30 18.87 -2.00 -5.18
CA ASP A 30 19.05 -3.46 -5.28
C ASP A 30 18.53 -4.26 -4.06
N VAL A 31 17.32 -3.93 -3.59
CA VAL A 31 16.72 -4.56 -2.41
C VAL A 31 15.92 -5.80 -2.81
N SER A 32 16.20 -6.93 -2.13
CA SER A 32 15.50 -8.20 -2.34
C SER A 32 15.15 -8.82 -0.99
N PHE A 33 13.88 -9.22 -0.81
CA PHE A 33 13.37 -9.98 0.33
C PHE A 33 11.99 -10.56 0.01
N TYR A 34 11.46 -11.36 0.91
CA TYR A 34 10.10 -11.88 0.78
C TYR A 34 9.37 -11.86 2.12
N ILE A 35 8.06 -11.96 2.07
CA ILE A 35 7.16 -12.08 3.23
C ILE A 35 6.26 -13.28 2.98
N ASN A 36 6.24 -14.23 3.91
CA ASN A 36 5.37 -15.38 3.84
C ASN A 36 3.95 -15.04 4.31
N LYS A 37 2.98 -15.84 3.94
CA LYS A 37 1.62 -15.70 4.44
C LYS A 37 1.59 -15.85 5.97
N GLY A 38 0.98 -14.87 6.66
CA GLY A 38 0.90 -14.84 8.13
C GLY A 38 2.17 -14.39 8.84
N GLU A 39 3.21 -13.98 8.09
CA GLU A 39 4.46 -13.48 8.64
C GLU A 39 4.40 -11.96 8.91
N THR A 40 5.14 -11.51 9.92
CA THR A 40 5.43 -10.09 10.16
C THR A 40 6.91 -9.83 9.92
N LEU A 41 7.22 -9.00 8.91
CA LEU A 41 8.59 -8.60 8.60
C LEU A 41 8.87 -7.19 9.12
N GLY A 42 9.92 -7.04 9.91
CA GLY A 42 10.42 -5.73 10.37
C GLY A 42 11.50 -5.16 9.45
N LEU A 43 11.27 -3.98 8.87
CA LEU A 43 12.27 -3.23 8.12
C LEU A 43 12.88 -2.16 9.00
N VAL A 44 14.13 -2.34 9.42
CA VAL A 44 14.85 -1.46 10.35
C VAL A 44 16.02 -0.74 9.67
N GLY A 45 16.42 0.39 10.21
CA GLY A 45 17.55 1.19 9.71
C GLY A 45 17.47 2.65 10.19
N GLU A 46 18.47 3.44 9.90
CA GLU A 46 18.56 4.87 10.28
C GLU A 46 17.48 5.71 9.61
N SER A 47 17.25 6.92 10.14
CA SER A 47 16.35 7.89 9.51
C SER A 47 16.86 8.26 8.10
N GLY A 48 15.97 8.26 7.12
CA GLY A 48 16.34 8.62 5.73
C GLY A 48 16.96 7.49 4.89
N CYS A 49 17.16 6.27 5.43
CA CYS A 49 17.79 5.15 4.69
C CYS A 49 16.85 4.46 3.67
N GLY A 50 15.69 5.04 3.35
CA GLY A 50 14.81 4.52 2.29
C GLY A 50 13.68 3.59 2.73
N LYS A 51 13.48 3.27 4.02
CA LYS A 51 12.42 2.38 4.51
C LYS A 51 11.02 2.74 4.02
N SER A 52 10.62 3.99 4.22
CA SER A 52 9.31 4.49 3.78
C SER A 52 9.19 4.52 2.25
N THR A 53 10.29 4.79 1.56
CA THR A 53 10.34 4.73 0.09
C THR A 53 10.14 3.31 -0.39
N THR A 54 10.82 2.33 0.22
CA THR A 54 10.65 0.90 -0.09
C THR A 54 9.19 0.47 0.07
N GLY A 55 8.58 0.74 1.22
CA GLY A 55 7.16 0.40 1.45
C GLY A 55 6.21 1.04 0.44
N ARG A 56 6.40 2.34 0.14
CA ARG A 56 5.58 3.04 -0.87
C ARG A 56 5.79 2.52 -2.29
N THR A 57 6.98 2.06 -2.62
CA THR A 57 7.28 1.47 -3.94
C THR A 57 6.66 0.08 -4.07
N ILE A 58 6.70 -0.74 -3.01
CA ILE A 58 6.06 -2.07 -2.99
C ILE A 58 4.57 -1.99 -3.28
N ILE A 59 3.86 -1.04 -2.68
CA ILE A 59 2.41 -0.86 -2.90
C ILE A 59 2.10 0.04 -4.11
N ARG A 60 3.12 0.39 -4.88
CA ARG A 60 3.03 1.22 -6.07
C ARG A 60 2.33 2.57 -5.84
N LEU A 61 2.64 3.22 -4.71
CA LEU A 61 2.44 4.67 -4.50
C LEU A 61 3.59 5.46 -5.11
N LEU A 62 4.75 4.84 -5.30
CA LEU A 62 5.89 5.33 -6.07
C LEU A 62 6.20 4.29 -7.14
N GLU A 63 6.40 4.73 -8.38
CA GLU A 63 6.82 3.83 -9.46
C GLU A 63 8.27 3.42 -9.23
N ALA A 64 8.56 2.12 -9.36
CA ALA A 64 9.91 1.60 -9.31
C ALA A 64 10.69 1.99 -10.59
N ASP A 65 12.00 2.19 -10.46
CA ASP A 65 12.86 2.39 -11.63
C ASP A 65 13.29 1.05 -12.24
N SER A 66 13.44 0.01 -11.43
CA SER A 66 13.64 -1.37 -11.88
C SER A 66 13.38 -2.37 -10.77
N GLY A 67 13.43 -3.67 -11.09
CA GLY A 67 13.16 -4.78 -10.20
C GLY A 67 11.76 -5.33 -10.37
N GLU A 68 11.35 -6.18 -9.43
CA GLU A 68 10.03 -6.82 -9.42
C GLU A 68 9.43 -6.78 -8.02
N VAL A 69 8.12 -6.67 -7.98
CA VAL A 69 7.30 -6.83 -6.77
C VAL A 69 6.20 -7.83 -7.09
N ASN A 70 6.34 -9.05 -6.61
CA ASN A 70 5.38 -10.12 -6.86
C ASN A 70 4.45 -10.26 -5.65
N PHE A 71 3.14 -10.20 -5.88
CA PHE A 71 2.08 -10.45 -4.91
C PHE A 71 1.29 -11.65 -5.38
N HIS A 72 1.25 -12.73 -4.58
CA HIS A 72 0.72 -14.03 -4.98
C HIS A 72 1.29 -14.54 -6.33
N GLY A 73 2.57 -14.27 -6.59
CA GLY A 73 3.25 -14.68 -7.82
C GLY A 73 3.02 -13.78 -9.03
N GLU A 74 2.21 -12.73 -8.93
CA GLU A 74 1.95 -11.78 -10.02
C GLU A 74 2.72 -10.48 -9.81
N ASN A 75 3.43 -9.99 -10.84
CA ASN A 75 4.22 -8.76 -10.74
C ASN A 75 3.33 -7.51 -10.74
N VAL A 76 3.21 -6.89 -9.56
CA VAL A 76 2.41 -5.68 -9.31
C VAL A 76 2.83 -4.49 -10.18
N LEU A 77 4.11 -4.41 -10.55
CA LEU A 77 4.62 -3.30 -11.36
C LEU A 77 4.04 -3.29 -12.78
N GLY A 78 3.59 -4.45 -13.26
CA GLY A 78 2.91 -4.61 -14.56
C GLY A 78 1.39 -4.46 -14.52
N PHE A 79 0.78 -4.29 -13.35
CA PHE A 79 -0.67 -4.26 -13.22
C PHE A 79 -1.31 -3.08 -13.95
N ASN A 80 -2.40 -3.35 -14.67
CA ASN A 80 -3.28 -2.34 -15.22
C ASN A 80 -4.18 -1.71 -14.12
N LYS A 81 -4.99 -0.72 -14.48
CA LYS A 81 -5.87 0.00 -13.52
C LYS A 81 -6.85 -0.91 -12.78
N SER A 82 -7.39 -1.91 -13.43
CA SER A 82 -8.34 -2.86 -12.81
C SER A 82 -7.63 -3.76 -11.80
N GLN A 83 -6.50 -4.34 -12.19
CA GLN A 83 -5.67 -5.18 -11.31
C GLN A 83 -5.15 -4.38 -10.10
N MET A 84 -4.72 -3.12 -10.31
CA MET A 84 -4.31 -2.24 -9.23
C MET A 84 -5.45 -1.93 -8.26
N LYS A 85 -6.68 -1.83 -8.74
CA LYS A 85 -7.85 -1.67 -7.85
C LYS A 85 -8.01 -2.87 -6.93
N THR A 86 -8.02 -4.07 -7.48
CA THR A 86 -8.11 -5.32 -6.73
C THR A 86 -6.93 -5.49 -5.76
N PHE A 87 -5.70 -5.18 -6.20
CA PHE A 87 -4.52 -5.22 -5.34
C PHE A 87 -4.67 -4.30 -4.12
N ARG A 88 -5.16 -3.06 -4.30
CA ARG A 88 -5.37 -2.09 -3.22
C ARG A 88 -6.49 -2.47 -2.25
N GLU A 89 -7.41 -3.34 -2.63
CA GLU A 89 -8.41 -3.92 -1.74
C GLU A 89 -7.78 -4.94 -0.77
N HIS A 90 -6.67 -5.57 -1.15
CA HIS A 90 -5.96 -6.59 -0.35
C HIS A 90 -4.76 -6.03 0.42
N VAL A 91 -4.18 -4.91 -0.04
CA VAL A 91 -2.96 -4.33 0.55
C VAL A 91 -3.23 -2.91 1.01
N GLN A 92 -3.07 -2.67 2.30
CA GLN A 92 -3.34 -1.39 2.94
C GLN A 92 -2.07 -0.82 3.58
N MET A 93 -1.97 0.50 3.63
CA MET A 93 -0.87 1.20 4.30
C MET A 93 -1.41 2.06 5.44
N VAL A 94 -0.83 1.88 6.62
CA VAL A 94 -1.05 2.80 7.75
C VAL A 94 0.10 3.80 7.77
N PHE A 95 -0.22 5.08 7.68
CA PHE A 95 0.79 6.15 7.68
C PHE A 95 1.25 6.49 9.10
N GLN A 96 2.51 6.89 9.25
CA GLN A 96 3.12 7.24 10.52
C GLN A 96 2.41 8.44 11.19
N ASP A 97 1.97 9.41 10.40
CA ASP A 97 1.11 10.52 10.84
C ASP A 97 -0.24 10.42 10.12
N PRO A 98 -1.25 9.78 10.76
CA PRO A 98 -2.55 9.63 10.16
C PRO A 98 -3.29 10.96 9.98
N TYR A 99 -3.06 11.93 10.84
CA TYR A 99 -3.77 13.22 10.79
C TYR A 99 -3.38 14.06 9.56
N SER A 100 -2.12 14.04 9.16
CA SER A 100 -1.67 14.76 7.96
C SER A 100 -2.22 14.18 6.65
N CYS A 101 -2.69 12.93 6.69
CA CYS A 101 -3.22 12.23 5.53
C CYS A 101 -4.74 12.42 5.35
N LEU A 102 -5.43 12.93 6.37
CA LEU A 102 -6.86 13.14 6.35
C LEU A 102 -7.20 14.56 5.88
N ASN A 103 -8.23 14.68 5.06
CA ASN A 103 -8.74 16.00 4.66
C ASN A 103 -9.51 16.63 5.84
N PRO A 104 -9.03 17.73 6.46
CA PRO A 104 -9.66 18.33 7.63
C PRO A 104 -11.03 18.97 7.34
N ARG A 105 -11.45 19.05 6.07
CA ARG A 105 -12.74 19.57 5.66
C ARG A 105 -13.83 18.51 5.61
N LEU A 106 -13.47 17.25 5.70
CA LEU A 106 -14.40 16.13 5.68
C LEU A 106 -14.75 15.71 7.12
N SER A 107 -16.00 15.32 7.32
CA SER A 107 -16.43 14.68 8.54
C SER A 107 -15.84 13.28 8.67
N VAL A 108 -15.82 12.71 9.88
CA VAL A 108 -15.40 11.33 10.12
C VAL A 108 -16.18 10.34 9.26
N PHE A 109 -17.49 10.56 9.13
CA PHE A 109 -18.34 9.76 8.25
C PHE A 109 -17.87 9.79 6.80
N GLU A 110 -17.58 10.97 6.24
CA GLU A 110 -17.12 11.14 4.87
C GLU A 110 -15.74 10.51 4.64
N LEU A 111 -14.81 10.63 5.60
CA LEU A 111 -13.49 10.00 5.54
C LEU A 111 -13.58 8.47 5.49
N ILE A 112 -14.51 7.87 6.25
CA ILE A 112 -14.74 6.42 6.22
C ILE A 112 -15.49 6.00 4.96
N ALA A 113 -16.42 6.83 4.48
CA ALA A 113 -17.20 6.55 3.28
C ALA A 113 -16.38 6.63 1.99
N GLU A 114 -15.40 7.54 1.91
CA GLU A 114 -14.62 7.79 0.69
C GLU A 114 -14.01 6.53 0.07
N PRO A 115 -13.24 5.69 0.78
CA PRO A 115 -12.70 4.46 0.22
C PRO A 115 -13.77 3.45 -0.18
N LEU A 116 -14.89 3.38 0.55
CA LEU A 116 -16.00 2.46 0.24
C LEU A 116 -16.69 2.85 -1.09
N THR A 117 -16.74 4.13 -1.44
CA THR A 117 -17.34 4.58 -2.72
C THR A 117 -16.57 4.07 -3.94
N ASN A 118 -15.32 3.64 -3.79
CA ASN A 118 -14.54 3.00 -4.85
C ASN A 118 -14.98 1.55 -5.11
N MET A 119 -15.66 0.91 -4.16
CA MET A 119 -16.22 -0.42 -4.31
C MET A 119 -17.59 -0.33 -5.00
N GLU A 120 -17.80 -1.18 -5.99
CA GLU A 120 -19.00 -1.09 -6.85
C GLU A 120 -20.29 -1.33 -6.07
N GLU A 121 -20.25 -2.18 -5.05
CA GLU A 121 -21.39 -2.52 -4.18
C GLU A 121 -21.90 -1.33 -3.34
N TYR A 122 -21.04 -0.37 -2.96
CA TYR A 122 -21.42 0.81 -2.17
C TYR A 122 -21.63 2.05 -3.02
N ARG A 123 -20.99 2.13 -4.18
CA ARG A 123 -21.07 3.30 -5.07
C ARG A 123 -22.48 3.59 -5.54
N ARG A 124 -23.31 2.56 -5.73
CA ARG A 124 -24.68 2.67 -6.26
C ARG A 124 -25.75 2.61 -5.19
N ASP A 125 -25.42 2.20 -3.98
CA ASP A 125 -26.37 2.05 -2.88
C ASP A 125 -25.97 2.87 -1.65
N LYS A 126 -26.54 4.07 -1.57
CA LYS A 126 -26.30 5.00 -0.45
C LYS A 126 -26.74 4.44 0.91
N LYS A 127 -27.81 3.63 0.94
CA LYS A 127 -28.28 3.03 2.19
C LYS A 127 -27.30 1.98 2.72
N LYS A 128 -26.78 1.15 1.80
CA LYS A 128 -25.76 0.16 2.12
C LYS A 128 -24.46 0.82 2.56
N LEU A 129 -24.05 1.91 1.90
CA LEU A 129 -22.90 2.71 2.29
C LEU A 129 -23.07 3.28 3.70
N ASP A 130 -24.20 3.95 4.00
CA ASP A 130 -24.48 4.52 5.33
C ASP A 130 -24.46 3.45 6.42
N ALA A 131 -25.11 2.33 6.20
CA ALA A 131 -25.12 1.21 7.14
C ALA A 131 -23.70 0.68 7.43
N ARG A 132 -22.89 0.51 6.39
CA ARG A 132 -21.51 0.02 6.52
C ARG A 132 -20.61 1.02 7.26
N VAL A 133 -20.73 2.31 6.96
CA VAL A 133 -19.96 3.35 7.67
C VAL A 133 -20.30 3.36 9.15
N ARG A 134 -21.59 3.30 9.52
CA ARG A 134 -22.02 3.26 10.93
C ARG A 134 -21.50 2.01 11.64
N GLU A 135 -21.59 0.85 11.01
CA GLU A 135 -21.03 -0.39 11.54
C GLU A 135 -19.51 -0.26 11.82
N LEU A 136 -18.77 0.35 10.89
CA LEU A 136 -17.33 0.58 11.10
C LEU A 136 -17.04 1.58 12.21
N MET A 137 -17.86 2.62 12.35
CA MET A 137 -17.76 3.58 13.47
C MET A 137 -18.01 2.88 14.80
N ASP A 138 -19.07 2.08 14.90
CA ASP A 138 -19.40 1.31 16.11
C ASP A 138 -18.26 0.35 16.52
N VAL A 139 -17.62 -0.32 15.55
CA VAL A 139 -16.48 -1.24 15.80
C VAL A 139 -15.31 -0.54 16.48
N VAL A 140 -15.08 0.75 16.18
CA VAL A 140 -13.96 1.54 16.74
C VAL A 140 -14.39 2.46 17.89
N GLY A 141 -15.67 2.44 18.27
CA GLY A 141 -16.19 3.21 19.40
C GLY A 141 -16.44 4.69 19.11
N LEU A 142 -16.79 5.02 17.87
CA LEU A 142 -17.15 6.38 17.42
C LEU A 142 -18.66 6.56 17.31
#